data_36e516d9dde7e9f8aa50f82a07e0b9c2
#
_entry.id   36e516d9dde7e9f8aa50f82a07e0b9c2
#
_cell.length_a   1.000
_cell.length_b   1.000
_cell.length_c   1.000
_cell.angle_alpha   90.00
_cell.angle_beta   90.00
_cell.angle_gamma   90.00
#
_symmetry.space_group_name_H-M   'P 1'
#
loop_
_entity.id
_entity.type
_entity.pdbx_description
1 polymer ?
#
loop_
_entity_poly.entity_id
_entity_poly.type
_entity_poly.pdbx_seq_one_letter_code
_entity_poly.pdbx_strand_id
1 'polypeptide(L)'
;MLSIKIKNVYIIIIIILSVILILILTNTENIKIFPSILFNKNESDNNQNNFNIQKDFNKTENKSGKFFFFEKNQNELNYCENYGIMIYDYYYDGKIMEGSNIGDYIQSLAALQFFPKNCKPYFVDRDIIQFYHGPNVKLIMNGWHRIHEGNKFTSQEITPIYVSYHIRNEEKLPLSFINNIKKYEPIGTRDLYTRDKLKNQGVKAYFSSCLTTTLDIDYLAKENERTNEIIFIDYKFGDFIPADKYLYSLKAYNFNNITYINHQFDIKLTHVERFQLAKKLLDKYARAKLIISTRLHGSLPCLALNTPVIYIDKEYNYRRYPGIYELLNTVGINSKRKFEIRVNIDKKGLVYNPKKYLEYSKILKKQLRNI
;
A
#
# COMPACT_ATOMS: atom_id res chain seq x y z
N MET A 1 -9.11 29.09 59.18
CA MET A 1 -10.08 27.98 58.94
C MET A 1 -10.08 27.42 57.54
N LEU A 2 -9.75 28.17 56.50
CA LEU A 2 -9.74 27.66 55.10
C LEU A 2 -8.57 26.69 54.77
N SER A 3 -7.41 26.90 55.38
CA SER A 3 -6.18 26.09 55.12
C SER A 3 -6.29 24.62 55.59
N ILE A 4 -7.07 24.35 56.64
CA ILE A 4 -7.25 22.99 57.18
C ILE A 4 -8.20 22.18 56.30
N LYS A 5 -9.22 22.81 55.70
CA LYS A 5 -10.15 22.13 54.78
C LYS A 5 -9.45 21.66 53.49
N ILE A 6 -8.52 22.44 52.97
CA ILE A 6 -7.78 22.08 51.73
C ILE A 6 -6.83 20.90 51.97
N LYS A 7 -6.11 20.86 53.13
CA LYS A 7 -5.26 19.72 53.48
C LYS A 7 -6.04 18.40 53.58
N ASN A 8 -7.25 18.42 54.16
CA ASN A 8 -8.07 17.23 54.28
C ASN A 8 -8.59 16.72 52.94
N VAL A 9 -8.87 17.61 51.98
CA VAL A 9 -9.27 17.21 50.62
C VAL A 9 -8.12 16.51 49.86
N TYR A 10 -6.90 17.02 49.99
CA TYR A 10 -5.71 16.36 49.37
C TYR A 10 -5.45 14.99 49.97
N ILE A 11 -5.60 14.80 51.29
CA ILE A 11 -5.43 13.51 51.94
C ILE A 11 -6.47 12.52 51.44
N ILE A 12 -7.72 12.92 51.28
CA ILE A 12 -8.80 12.05 50.75
C ILE A 12 -8.53 11.65 49.33
N ILE A 13 -8.07 12.56 48.46
CA ILE A 13 -7.72 12.26 47.06
C ILE A 13 -6.57 11.25 47.00
N ILE A 14 -5.53 11.41 47.83
CA ILE A 14 -4.39 10.46 47.84
C ILE A 14 -4.85 9.07 48.30
N ILE A 15 -5.73 8.99 49.31
CA ILE A 15 -6.27 7.69 49.78
C ILE A 15 -7.11 7.02 48.67
N ILE A 16 -7.96 7.78 47.97
CA ILE A 16 -8.77 7.25 46.87
C ILE A 16 -7.88 6.72 45.72
N LEU A 17 -6.86 7.49 45.34
CA LEU A 17 -5.92 7.06 44.29
C LEU A 17 -5.12 5.82 44.72
N SER A 18 -4.74 5.72 45.99
CA SER A 18 -4.04 4.53 46.51
C SER A 18 -4.94 3.29 46.53
N VAL A 19 -6.22 3.42 46.87
CA VAL A 19 -7.20 2.33 46.86
C VAL A 19 -7.47 1.88 45.41
N ILE A 20 -7.59 2.83 44.47
CA ILE A 20 -7.75 2.51 43.03
C ILE A 20 -6.51 1.74 42.50
N LEU A 21 -5.32 2.17 42.88
CA LEU A 21 -4.07 1.49 42.49
C LEU A 21 -3.98 0.09 43.07
N ILE A 22 -4.38 -0.11 44.31
CA ILE A 22 -4.44 -1.44 44.95
C ILE A 22 -5.49 -2.32 44.26
N LEU A 23 -6.66 -1.80 43.91
CA LEU A 23 -7.68 -2.56 43.18
C LEU A 23 -7.24 -2.92 41.78
N ILE A 24 -6.46 -2.10 41.10
CA ILE A 24 -5.86 -2.40 39.80
C ILE A 24 -4.81 -3.51 39.98
N LEU A 25 -3.95 -3.45 40.97
CA LEU A 25 -2.91 -4.45 41.24
C LEU A 25 -3.48 -5.79 41.72
N THR A 26 -4.56 -5.81 42.49
CA THR A 26 -5.19 -7.06 42.97
C THR A 26 -6.08 -7.73 41.92
N ASN A 27 -6.63 -6.97 40.94
CA ASN A 27 -7.39 -7.54 39.85
C ASN A 27 -6.52 -8.17 38.77
N THR A 28 -5.20 -8.00 38.83
CA THR A 28 -4.28 -8.65 37.88
C THR A 28 -4.01 -10.13 38.21
N GLU A 29 -4.38 -10.62 39.40
CA GLU A 29 -4.19 -12.03 39.77
C GLU A 29 -5.25 -13.00 39.23
N ASN A 30 -6.36 -12.51 38.68
CA ASN A 30 -7.41 -13.36 38.11
C ASN A 30 -7.40 -13.47 36.57
N ILE A 31 -6.41 -12.90 35.90
CA ILE A 31 -6.13 -13.20 34.51
C ILE A 31 -5.35 -14.52 34.50
N LYS A 32 -6.02 -15.64 34.21
CA LYS A 32 -5.36 -16.90 33.87
C LYS A 32 -4.39 -16.59 32.74
N ILE A 33 -3.12 -16.45 33.11
CA ILE A 33 -1.99 -16.35 32.21
C ILE A 33 -1.97 -17.67 31.43
N PHE A 34 -2.33 -17.63 30.16
CA PHE A 34 -1.93 -18.68 29.24
C PHE A 34 -0.43 -18.87 29.39
N PRO A 35 0.08 -20.11 29.32
CA PRO A 35 1.50 -20.34 29.55
C PRO A 35 2.29 -19.39 28.70
N SER A 36 3.00 -18.49 29.36
CA SER A 36 4.01 -17.66 28.78
C SER A 36 5.00 -18.62 28.12
N ILE A 37 5.00 -18.69 26.80
CA ILE A 37 6.19 -19.07 26.07
C ILE A 37 7.23 -18.07 26.53
N LEU A 38 8.11 -18.53 27.41
CA LEU A 38 9.27 -17.81 27.92
C LEU A 38 10.05 -17.29 26.70
N PHE A 39 9.81 -16.04 26.36
CA PHE A 39 10.82 -15.30 25.60
C PHE A 39 12.00 -15.09 26.55
N ASN A 40 13.00 -15.93 26.38
CA ASN A 40 14.30 -15.74 27.01
C ASN A 40 14.77 -14.32 26.66
N LYS A 41 14.80 -13.48 27.69
CA LYS A 41 15.23 -12.07 27.63
C LYS A 41 16.77 -11.98 27.71
N ASN A 42 17.47 -12.92 27.14
CA ASN A 42 18.93 -12.88 27.00
C ASN A 42 19.29 -13.47 25.64
N GLU A 43 19.16 -12.60 24.64
CA GLU A 43 20.04 -12.61 23.49
C GLU A 43 19.78 -11.28 22.76
N SER A 44 20.57 -10.30 23.10
CA SER A 44 20.91 -9.17 22.25
C SER A 44 21.71 -9.71 21.06
N ASP A 45 21.07 -10.51 20.23
CA ASP A 45 21.60 -10.90 18.95
C ASP A 45 20.75 -10.26 17.86
N ASN A 46 21.41 -9.33 17.22
CA ASN A 46 21.15 -8.75 15.94
C ASN A 46 20.89 -9.80 14.84
N ASN A 47 19.88 -10.64 14.96
CA ASN A 47 19.28 -11.32 13.85
C ASN A 47 18.14 -10.46 13.30
N GLN A 48 18.49 -9.22 12.96
CA GLN A 48 17.83 -8.49 11.89
C GLN A 48 18.14 -9.24 10.59
N ASN A 49 17.41 -10.33 10.32
CA ASN A 49 17.12 -10.74 8.97
C ASN A 49 16.15 -9.70 8.35
N ASN A 50 16.53 -8.43 8.43
CA ASN A 50 16.13 -7.44 7.47
C ASN A 50 16.69 -7.99 6.16
N PHE A 51 15.81 -8.60 5.36
CA PHE A 51 16.11 -8.97 4.00
C PHE A 51 16.66 -7.68 3.36
N ASN A 52 18.00 -7.60 3.35
CA ASN A 52 18.71 -6.46 2.81
C ASN A 52 18.63 -6.66 1.31
N ILE A 53 17.47 -6.25 0.73
CA ILE A 53 17.12 -6.40 -0.68
C ILE A 53 18.25 -5.91 -1.58
N GLN A 54 19.11 -5.01 -1.07
CA GLN A 54 20.30 -4.52 -1.77
C GLN A 54 21.38 -5.57 -1.99
N LYS A 55 21.55 -6.57 -1.11
CA LYS A 55 22.64 -7.57 -1.25
C LYS A 55 22.35 -8.64 -2.31
N ASP A 56 21.09 -8.89 -2.65
CA ASP A 56 20.70 -9.94 -3.60
C ASP A 56 20.54 -9.45 -5.06
N PHE A 57 20.93 -8.22 -5.37
CA PHE A 57 20.86 -7.67 -6.73
C PHE A 57 21.64 -8.48 -7.77
N ASN A 58 22.57 -9.33 -7.39
CA ASN A 58 23.52 -9.96 -8.30
C ASN A 58 23.27 -11.44 -8.64
N LYS A 59 22.15 -12.06 -8.23
CA LYS A 59 22.00 -13.53 -8.30
C LYS A 59 20.72 -14.11 -8.90
N THR A 60 19.99 -13.44 -9.75
CA THR A 60 18.88 -14.14 -10.47
C THR A 60 18.89 -13.83 -11.94
N GLU A 61 19.25 -14.86 -12.72
CA GLU A 61 19.12 -14.90 -14.17
C GLU A 61 17.67 -14.96 -14.61
N ASN A 62 17.41 -14.32 -15.73
CA ASN A 62 16.17 -14.05 -16.42
C ASN A 62 15.38 -15.27 -16.91
N LYS A 63 14.08 -15.25 -16.70
CA LYS A 63 13.09 -15.85 -17.62
C LYS A 63 11.75 -15.15 -17.46
N SER A 64 11.51 -13.99 -18.07
CA SER A 64 10.16 -13.56 -18.46
C SER A 64 10.20 -12.30 -19.33
N GLY A 65 9.63 -12.39 -20.50
CA GLY A 65 9.79 -11.46 -21.62
C GLY A 65 8.94 -10.19 -21.59
N LYS A 66 8.41 -9.69 -20.45
CA LYS A 66 7.44 -8.58 -20.46
C LYS A 66 7.89 -7.25 -19.86
N PHE A 67 9.06 -7.19 -19.21
CA PHE A 67 9.58 -5.94 -18.66
C PHE A 67 11.04 -5.70 -19.06
N PHE A 68 11.37 -5.88 -20.34
CA PHE A 68 12.69 -5.62 -20.91
C PHE A 68 13.28 -4.26 -20.56
N PHE A 69 12.40 -3.28 -20.29
CA PHE A 69 12.81 -1.92 -19.97
C PHE A 69 13.73 -1.82 -18.74
N PHE A 70 13.65 -2.75 -17.80
CA PHE A 70 14.45 -2.74 -16.55
C PHE A 70 15.61 -3.73 -16.56
N GLU A 71 15.90 -4.38 -17.69
CA GLU A 71 17.05 -5.27 -17.84
C GLU A 71 18.31 -4.48 -18.25
N LYS A 72 19.49 -5.10 -18.05
CA LYS A 72 20.80 -4.43 -18.15
C LYS A 72 21.12 -3.66 -19.45
N ASN A 73 20.41 -3.88 -20.55
CA ASN A 73 20.68 -3.29 -21.86
C ASN A 73 19.76 -2.11 -22.23
N GLN A 74 19.35 -1.31 -21.25
CA GLN A 74 18.44 -0.18 -21.47
C GLN A 74 18.95 0.88 -22.46
N ASN A 75 20.25 0.97 -22.66
CA ASN A 75 20.84 1.95 -23.58
C ASN A 75 20.50 1.69 -25.06
N GLU A 76 20.04 0.48 -25.39
CA GLU A 76 19.67 0.08 -26.74
C GLU A 76 18.19 0.32 -27.09
N LEU A 77 17.34 0.60 -26.12
CA LEU A 77 15.92 0.85 -26.38
C LEU A 77 15.65 2.30 -26.70
N ASN A 78 14.96 2.55 -27.81
CA ASN A 78 14.41 3.87 -28.12
C ASN A 78 13.31 4.28 -27.14
N TYR A 79 13.07 5.57 -27.00
CA TYR A 79 11.93 6.06 -26.23
C TYR A 79 10.61 5.68 -26.92
N CYS A 80 9.60 5.33 -26.11
CA CYS A 80 8.24 5.18 -26.59
C CYS A 80 7.71 6.54 -27.04
N GLU A 81 7.31 6.67 -28.28
CA GLU A 81 6.62 7.88 -28.71
C GLU A 81 5.35 8.06 -27.87
N ASN A 82 5.21 9.26 -27.28
CA ASN A 82 4.01 9.70 -26.55
C ASN A 82 3.65 8.93 -25.27
N TYR A 83 4.58 8.24 -24.61
CA TYR A 83 4.28 7.57 -23.35
C TYR A 83 5.17 8.04 -22.18
N GLY A 84 4.52 8.50 -21.11
CA GLY A 84 5.15 8.87 -19.84
C GLY A 84 4.81 7.88 -18.74
N ILE A 85 5.76 7.65 -17.83
CA ILE A 85 5.54 6.84 -16.62
C ILE A 85 5.86 7.65 -15.38
N MET A 86 5.01 7.56 -14.35
CA MET A 86 5.26 8.24 -13.09
C MET A 86 6.47 7.67 -12.37
N ILE A 87 7.35 8.57 -11.94
CA ILE A 87 8.41 8.34 -10.98
C ILE A 87 8.18 9.20 -9.75
N TYR A 88 8.98 9.01 -8.71
CA TYR A 88 8.77 9.62 -7.40
C TYR A 88 10.11 9.99 -6.78
N ASP A 89 10.46 11.26 -6.79
CA ASP A 89 11.68 11.76 -6.14
C ASP A 89 11.48 12.06 -4.66
N TYR A 90 10.22 12.02 -4.22
CA TYR A 90 9.84 12.32 -2.83
C TYR A 90 10.35 13.70 -2.38
N TYR A 91 10.37 14.63 -3.33
CA TYR A 91 10.79 15.99 -3.08
C TYR A 91 9.56 16.87 -2.79
N TYR A 92 9.55 17.55 -1.68
CA TYR A 92 8.48 18.47 -1.33
C TYR A 92 9.04 19.67 -0.60
N ASP A 93 8.67 20.87 -1.06
CA ASP A 93 9.04 22.17 -0.46
C ASP A 93 10.56 22.32 -0.20
N GLY A 94 11.36 21.98 -1.19
CA GLY A 94 12.81 22.09 -1.13
C GLY A 94 13.52 21.01 -0.30
N LYS A 95 12.79 19.99 0.20
CA LYS A 95 13.35 18.93 1.03
C LYS A 95 13.01 17.55 0.49
N ILE A 96 13.96 16.63 0.61
CA ILE A 96 13.67 15.20 0.39
C ILE A 96 12.79 14.73 1.53
N MET A 97 11.62 14.19 1.19
CA MET A 97 10.68 13.65 2.17
C MET A 97 11.25 12.37 2.79
N GLU A 98 11.29 12.30 4.10
CA GLU A 98 11.46 11.03 4.79
C GLU A 98 10.27 10.12 4.45
N GLY A 99 10.53 8.94 3.90
CA GLY A 99 9.47 7.96 3.65
C GLY A 99 9.27 7.58 2.20
N SER A 100 10.34 7.13 1.54
CA SER A 100 10.25 6.39 0.29
C SER A 100 9.27 5.21 0.44
N ASN A 101 8.54 4.88 -0.63
CA ASN A 101 7.55 3.81 -0.63
C ASN A 101 7.57 3.06 -1.96
N ILE A 102 8.10 1.84 -1.94
CA ILE A 102 8.18 1.01 -3.15
C ILE A 102 6.80 0.68 -3.75
N GLY A 103 5.74 0.78 -2.96
CA GLY A 103 4.37 0.64 -3.42
C GLY A 103 3.97 1.65 -4.50
N ASP A 104 4.61 2.81 -4.55
CA ASP A 104 4.39 3.82 -5.59
C ASP A 104 4.97 3.30 -6.94
N TYR A 105 6.15 2.68 -6.93
CA TYR A 105 6.72 2.03 -8.12
C TYR A 105 5.94 0.79 -8.55
N ILE A 106 5.32 0.05 -7.63
CA ILE A 106 4.38 -1.03 -7.96
C ILE A 106 3.17 -0.48 -8.74
N GLN A 107 2.67 0.71 -8.38
CA GLN A 107 1.61 1.37 -9.16
C GLN A 107 2.08 1.73 -10.58
N SER A 108 3.29 2.26 -10.71
CA SER A 108 3.85 2.58 -12.02
C SER A 108 4.10 1.33 -12.87
N LEU A 109 4.53 0.22 -12.28
CA LEU A 109 4.62 -1.07 -13.00
C LEU A 109 3.24 -1.54 -13.50
N ALA A 110 2.19 -1.32 -12.72
CA ALA A 110 0.84 -1.63 -13.17
C ALA A 110 0.38 -0.76 -14.35
N ALA A 111 0.87 0.47 -14.47
CA ALA A 111 0.64 1.32 -15.64
C ALA A 111 1.47 0.86 -16.85
N LEU A 112 2.73 0.53 -16.64
CA LEU A 112 3.68 0.14 -17.68
C LEU A 112 3.22 -1.05 -18.53
N GLN A 113 2.46 -1.99 -17.94
CA GLN A 113 1.96 -3.16 -18.68
C GLN A 113 1.05 -2.83 -19.87
N PHE A 114 0.51 -1.61 -19.93
CA PHE A 114 -0.36 -1.12 -21.01
C PHE A 114 0.40 -0.38 -22.11
N PHE A 115 1.70 -0.16 -21.95
CA PHE A 115 2.54 0.51 -22.93
C PHE A 115 3.16 -0.47 -23.93
N PRO A 116 3.64 0.02 -25.08
CA PRO A 116 4.41 -0.80 -26.01
C PRO A 116 5.64 -1.42 -25.33
N LYS A 117 5.97 -2.66 -25.72
CA LYS A 117 6.96 -3.47 -24.98
C LYS A 117 8.42 -3.16 -25.32
N ASN A 118 8.67 -2.66 -26.54
CA ASN A 118 10.02 -2.56 -27.10
C ASN A 118 10.59 -1.15 -27.05
N CYS A 119 10.13 -0.33 -26.13
CA CYS A 119 10.57 1.04 -25.96
C CYS A 119 10.54 1.44 -24.48
N LYS A 120 11.25 2.51 -24.13
CA LYS A 120 11.29 3.07 -22.77
C LYS A 120 10.39 4.32 -22.67
N PRO A 121 9.49 4.40 -21.69
CA PRO A 121 8.66 5.59 -21.48
C PRO A 121 9.50 6.75 -20.94
N TYR A 122 9.03 7.98 -21.14
CA TYR A 122 9.60 9.16 -20.50
C TYR A 122 9.26 9.18 -19.01
N PHE A 123 10.22 9.52 -18.19
CA PHE A 123 9.99 9.66 -16.74
C PHE A 123 9.32 11.00 -16.45
N VAL A 124 8.22 10.94 -15.69
CA VAL A 124 7.45 12.10 -15.24
C VAL A 124 7.35 12.04 -13.73
N ASP A 125 8.01 12.98 -13.04
CA ASP A 125 7.93 13.02 -11.59
C ASP A 125 6.56 13.54 -11.14
N ARG A 126 5.87 12.72 -10.32
CA ARG A 126 4.56 13.04 -9.75
C ARG A 126 4.59 14.34 -8.93
N ASP A 127 5.66 14.57 -8.18
CA ASP A 127 5.72 15.63 -7.18
C ASP A 127 5.94 17.00 -7.83
N ILE A 128 6.47 17.01 -9.06
CA ILE A 128 6.70 18.22 -9.88
C ILE A 128 6.08 18.12 -11.28
N ILE A 129 5.01 17.37 -11.43
CA ILE A 129 4.34 17.06 -12.71
C ILE A 129 3.97 18.31 -13.52
N GLN A 130 3.68 19.44 -12.86
CA GLN A 130 3.40 20.72 -13.51
C GLN A 130 4.61 21.34 -14.21
N PHE A 131 5.81 20.91 -13.86
CA PHE A 131 7.08 21.42 -14.43
C PHE A 131 7.71 20.46 -15.45
N TYR A 132 6.98 19.45 -15.87
CA TYR A 132 7.46 18.56 -16.93
C TYR A 132 7.60 19.33 -18.24
N HIS A 133 8.76 19.27 -18.85
CA HIS A 133 9.14 19.94 -20.11
C HIS A 133 9.74 18.97 -21.13
N GLY A 134 9.36 17.71 -21.07
CA GLY A 134 9.75 16.70 -22.05
C GLY A 134 8.83 16.69 -23.28
N PRO A 135 8.98 15.69 -24.15
CA PRO A 135 8.06 15.46 -25.27
C PRO A 135 6.61 15.27 -24.80
N ASN A 136 5.66 15.49 -25.70
CA ASN A 136 4.25 15.23 -25.41
C ASN A 136 4.04 13.75 -25.04
N VAL A 137 3.40 13.51 -23.88
CA VAL A 137 3.18 12.16 -23.38
C VAL A 137 1.76 11.94 -22.87
N LYS A 138 1.24 10.76 -23.11
CA LYS A 138 0.09 10.22 -22.36
C LYS A 138 0.59 9.67 -21.03
N LEU A 139 -0.04 10.05 -19.93
CA LEU A 139 0.36 9.64 -18.59
C LEU A 139 -0.83 9.03 -17.83
N ILE A 140 -0.69 7.79 -17.40
CA ILE A 140 -1.69 7.15 -16.53
C ILE A 140 -1.55 7.72 -15.11
N MET A 141 -2.60 8.42 -14.64
CA MET A 141 -2.62 9.13 -13.35
C MET A 141 -3.13 8.22 -12.21
N ASN A 142 -2.48 7.08 -12.01
CA ASN A 142 -2.91 6.04 -11.06
C ASN A 142 -2.27 6.14 -9.65
N GLY A 143 -1.81 7.32 -9.28
CA GLY A 143 -1.19 7.60 -7.99
C GLY A 143 -2.07 8.42 -7.04
N TRP A 144 -1.50 8.76 -5.89
CA TRP A 144 -2.08 9.78 -5.03
C TRP A 144 -1.48 11.15 -5.36
N HIS A 145 -2.32 12.17 -5.31
CA HIS A 145 -1.92 13.53 -5.59
C HIS A 145 -2.40 14.46 -4.49
N ARG A 146 -1.58 15.49 -4.19
CA ARG A 146 -1.96 16.62 -3.35
C ARG A 146 -2.22 17.81 -4.27
N ILE A 147 -3.38 18.42 -4.10
CA ILE A 147 -3.81 19.56 -4.92
C ILE A 147 -3.63 20.83 -4.10
N HIS A 148 -2.87 21.80 -4.62
CA HIS A 148 -2.63 23.09 -3.99
C HIS A 148 -3.18 24.23 -4.84
N GLU A 149 -3.56 25.34 -4.22
CA GLU A 149 -3.89 26.57 -4.93
C GLU A 149 -2.67 27.08 -5.71
N GLY A 150 -2.90 27.58 -6.92
CA GLY A 150 -1.84 28.13 -7.77
C GLY A 150 -1.04 27.11 -8.58
N ASN A 151 -1.14 25.81 -8.31
CA ASN A 151 -0.45 24.81 -9.11
C ASN A 151 -1.22 24.49 -10.39
N LYS A 152 -0.54 24.56 -11.54
CA LYS A 152 -0.97 23.86 -12.75
C LYS A 152 -0.86 22.36 -12.47
N PHE A 153 -1.94 21.61 -12.73
CA PHE A 153 -2.05 20.21 -12.28
C PHE A 153 -1.23 19.22 -13.10
N THR A 154 -1.03 19.55 -14.36
CA THR A 154 -0.15 18.86 -15.29
C THR A 154 0.45 19.89 -16.25
N SER A 155 1.66 19.63 -16.70
CA SER A 155 2.24 20.37 -17.82
C SER A 155 1.36 20.24 -19.07
N GLN A 156 1.51 21.16 -20.02
CA GLN A 156 0.78 21.13 -21.30
C GLN A 156 1.22 19.95 -22.18
N GLU A 157 2.43 19.48 -21.98
CA GLU A 157 3.02 18.32 -22.66
C GLU A 157 2.44 16.97 -22.16
N ILE A 158 1.62 17.01 -21.10
CA ILE A 158 1.01 15.79 -20.52
C ILE A 158 -0.46 15.71 -20.90
N THR A 159 -0.85 14.63 -21.57
CA THR A 159 -2.24 14.21 -21.72
C THR A 159 -2.55 13.19 -20.61
N PRO A 160 -3.22 13.59 -19.51
CA PRO A 160 -3.47 12.72 -18.38
C PRO A 160 -4.61 11.75 -18.66
N ILE A 161 -4.45 10.50 -18.22
CA ILE A 161 -5.47 9.45 -18.27
C ILE A 161 -5.81 9.11 -16.82
N TYR A 162 -6.93 9.60 -16.34
CA TYR A 162 -7.34 9.45 -14.95
C TYR A 162 -8.00 8.10 -14.70
N VAL A 163 -7.24 7.15 -14.16
CA VAL A 163 -7.71 5.87 -13.62
C VAL A 163 -7.03 5.60 -12.29
N SER A 164 -7.74 5.02 -11.35
CA SER A 164 -7.20 4.75 -10.01
C SER A 164 -6.62 6.01 -9.30
N TYR A 165 -7.16 7.15 -9.65
CA TYR A 165 -6.73 8.45 -9.15
C TYR A 165 -7.14 8.65 -7.70
N HIS A 166 -6.24 9.14 -6.85
CA HIS A 166 -6.53 9.42 -5.44
C HIS A 166 -6.12 10.83 -5.06
N ILE A 167 -7.04 11.58 -4.46
CA ILE A 167 -6.82 12.92 -3.94
C ILE A 167 -6.63 12.86 -2.43
N ARG A 168 -5.47 13.30 -1.94
CA ARG A 168 -5.14 13.25 -0.52
C ARG A 168 -5.74 14.40 0.29
N ASN A 169 -6.11 15.51 -0.35
CA ASN A 169 -6.58 16.73 0.31
C ASN A 169 -7.88 16.53 1.09
N GLU A 170 -7.94 17.11 2.29
CA GLU A 170 -9.17 17.24 3.08
C GLU A 170 -10.01 18.43 2.63
N GLU A 171 -9.35 19.51 2.28
CA GLU A 171 -9.92 20.80 1.90
C GLU A 171 -10.70 20.74 0.60
N LYS A 172 -11.49 21.79 0.35
CA LYS A 172 -12.17 21.97 -0.93
C LYS A 172 -11.12 22.08 -2.04
N LEU A 173 -11.40 21.45 -3.18
CA LEU A 173 -10.49 21.52 -4.33
C LEU A 173 -10.61 22.89 -5.01
N PRO A 174 -9.50 23.49 -5.47
CA PRO A 174 -9.51 24.75 -6.19
C PRO A 174 -10.37 24.67 -7.45
N LEU A 175 -11.08 25.78 -7.77
CA LEU A 175 -11.91 25.83 -8.98
C LEU A 175 -11.09 25.65 -10.26
N SER A 176 -9.86 26.16 -10.28
CA SER A 176 -8.90 25.97 -11.38
C SER A 176 -8.63 24.49 -11.65
N PHE A 177 -8.48 23.69 -10.60
CA PHE A 177 -8.35 22.24 -10.71
C PHE A 177 -9.62 21.59 -11.26
N ILE A 178 -10.78 21.95 -10.73
CA ILE A 178 -12.05 21.39 -11.17
C ILE A 178 -12.27 21.67 -12.66
N ASN A 179 -12.01 22.89 -13.11
CA ASN A 179 -12.14 23.27 -14.52
C ASN A 179 -11.14 22.53 -15.42
N ASN A 180 -9.95 22.24 -14.91
CA ASN A 180 -8.95 21.48 -15.65
C ASN A 180 -9.34 20.00 -15.75
N ILE A 181 -9.65 19.33 -14.64
CA ILE A 181 -9.92 17.88 -14.63
C ILE A 181 -11.19 17.52 -15.42
N LYS A 182 -12.17 18.43 -15.50
CA LYS A 182 -13.38 18.24 -16.31
C LYS A 182 -13.11 18.01 -17.79
N LYS A 183 -12.00 18.50 -18.32
CA LYS A 183 -11.59 18.28 -19.72
C LYS A 183 -11.30 16.82 -20.03
N TYR A 184 -11.06 16.01 -19.00
CA TYR A 184 -10.64 14.61 -19.10
C TYR A 184 -11.67 13.63 -18.53
N GLU A 185 -12.89 14.07 -18.34
CA GLU A 185 -14.00 13.23 -17.87
C GLU A 185 -14.31 12.05 -18.83
N PRO A 186 -14.70 10.88 -18.30
CA PRO A 186 -14.97 10.58 -16.89
C PRO A 186 -13.69 10.21 -16.12
N ILE A 187 -13.63 10.61 -14.84
CA ILE A 187 -12.46 10.39 -13.97
C ILE A 187 -12.60 9.07 -13.20
N GLY A 188 -11.70 8.14 -13.44
CA GLY A 188 -11.60 6.89 -12.67
C GLY A 188 -10.85 7.10 -11.35
N THR A 189 -11.51 6.84 -10.23
CA THR A 189 -10.93 7.06 -8.91
C THR A 189 -10.61 5.75 -8.21
N ARG A 190 -9.51 5.75 -7.41
CA ARG A 190 -9.09 4.58 -6.66
C ARG A 190 -10.04 4.22 -5.52
N ASP A 191 -10.66 5.20 -4.91
CA ASP A 191 -11.51 5.08 -3.73
C ASP A 191 -12.78 5.93 -3.86
N LEU A 192 -13.77 5.58 -3.04
CA LEU A 192 -15.06 6.27 -3.05
C LEU A 192 -14.96 7.70 -2.50
N TYR A 193 -14.04 7.97 -1.59
CA TYR A 193 -13.83 9.31 -1.06
C TYR A 193 -13.45 10.29 -2.17
N THR A 194 -12.46 9.95 -3.00
CA THR A 194 -12.03 10.76 -4.14
C THR A 194 -13.16 10.93 -5.16
N ARG A 195 -13.91 9.82 -5.45
CA ARG A 195 -15.07 9.87 -6.35
C ARG A 195 -16.10 10.89 -5.87
N ASP A 196 -16.51 10.79 -4.62
CA ASP A 196 -17.58 11.62 -4.07
C ASP A 196 -17.14 13.07 -3.94
N LYS A 197 -15.87 13.30 -3.57
CA LYS A 197 -15.28 14.63 -3.53
C LYS A 197 -15.31 15.34 -4.90
N LEU A 198 -15.03 14.62 -5.98
CA LEU A 198 -15.12 15.13 -7.35
C LEU A 198 -16.58 15.32 -7.79
N LYS A 199 -17.44 14.35 -7.55
CA LYS A 199 -18.87 14.45 -7.88
C LYS A 199 -19.56 15.64 -7.21
N ASN A 200 -19.26 15.89 -5.95
CA ASN A 200 -19.80 17.01 -5.19
C ASN A 200 -19.40 18.38 -5.77
N GLN A 201 -18.44 18.42 -6.68
CA GLN A 201 -18.01 19.61 -7.42
C GLN A 201 -18.38 19.55 -8.92
N GLY A 202 -19.31 18.67 -9.27
CA GLY A 202 -19.86 18.55 -10.63
C GLY A 202 -18.92 17.92 -11.64
N VAL A 203 -17.95 17.10 -11.19
CA VAL A 203 -17.08 16.30 -12.07
C VAL A 203 -17.67 14.91 -12.26
N LYS A 204 -17.75 14.42 -13.50
CA LYS A 204 -18.15 13.04 -13.79
C LYS A 204 -17.03 12.09 -13.36
N ALA A 205 -17.22 11.44 -12.20
CA ALA A 205 -16.26 10.51 -11.64
C ALA A 205 -16.93 9.15 -11.31
N TYR A 206 -16.15 8.08 -11.41
CA TYR A 206 -16.59 6.73 -11.09
C TYR A 206 -15.51 6.00 -10.27
N PHE A 207 -15.90 4.97 -9.54
CA PHE A 207 -14.95 4.15 -8.80
C PHE A 207 -14.33 3.13 -9.74
N SER A 208 -13.04 3.24 -9.99
CA SER A 208 -12.27 2.33 -10.85
C SER A 208 -11.46 1.28 -10.07
N SER A 209 -11.36 1.42 -8.74
CA SER A 209 -10.43 0.64 -7.92
C SER A 209 -8.96 0.97 -8.23
N CYS A 210 -8.04 0.14 -7.75
CA CYS A 210 -6.59 0.33 -7.92
C CYS A 210 -6.07 -0.42 -9.14
N LEU A 211 -5.26 0.24 -9.94
CA LEU A 211 -4.67 -0.34 -11.15
C LEU A 211 -3.78 -1.56 -10.86
N THR A 212 -3.19 -1.65 -9.67
CA THR A 212 -2.38 -2.81 -9.27
C THR A 212 -3.15 -4.13 -9.23
N THR A 213 -4.50 -4.07 -9.19
CA THR A 213 -5.35 -5.26 -9.29
C THR A 213 -5.44 -5.81 -10.72
N THR A 214 -4.83 -5.13 -11.70
CA THR A 214 -4.78 -5.55 -13.11
C THR A 214 -3.47 -6.19 -13.52
N LEU A 215 -2.48 -6.26 -12.62
CA LEU A 215 -1.17 -6.84 -12.93
C LEU A 215 -1.31 -8.17 -13.65
N ASP A 216 -0.49 -8.35 -14.69
CA ASP A 216 -0.64 -9.46 -15.60
C ASP A 216 -0.20 -10.80 -14.99
N ILE A 217 -0.76 -11.85 -15.57
CA ILE A 217 -0.55 -13.25 -15.21
C ILE A 217 0.91 -13.71 -15.33
N ASP A 218 1.75 -12.96 -16.04
CA ASP A 218 3.18 -13.25 -16.14
C ASP A 218 3.92 -13.20 -14.80
N TYR A 219 3.33 -12.54 -13.81
CA TYR A 219 3.82 -12.57 -12.43
C TYR A 219 3.22 -13.70 -11.61
N LEU A 220 2.24 -14.43 -12.16
CA LEU A 220 1.65 -15.56 -11.46
C LEU A 220 2.67 -16.70 -11.42
N ALA A 221 3.09 -17.06 -10.22
CA ALA A 221 3.77 -18.32 -10.00
C ALA A 221 2.83 -19.46 -10.35
N LYS A 222 3.35 -20.47 -11.06
CA LYS A 222 2.64 -21.74 -11.20
C LYS A 222 2.44 -22.32 -9.79
N GLU A 223 1.42 -23.13 -9.61
CA GLU A 223 1.10 -23.69 -8.29
C GLU A 223 2.29 -24.45 -7.66
N ASN A 224 3.07 -25.14 -8.47
CA ASN A 224 4.30 -25.84 -8.06
C ASN A 224 5.49 -24.91 -7.76
N GLU A 225 5.40 -23.62 -8.10
CA GLU A 225 6.43 -22.61 -7.81
C GLU A 225 6.14 -21.87 -6.50
N ARG A 226 4.97 -22.07 -5.90
CA ARG A 226 4.63 -21.45 -4.61
C ARG A 226 5.46 -22.07 -3.49
N THR A 227 5.96 -21.18 -2.65
CA THR A 227 6.72 -21.56 -1.45
C THR A 227 5.78 -21.70 -0.24
N ASN A 228 6.31 -22.22 0.86
CA ASN A 228 5.61 -22.21 2.15
C ASN A 228 5.86 -20.90 2.94
N GLU A 229 6.44 -19.89 2.29
CA GLU A 229 6.82 -18.64 2.94
C GLU A 229 5.59 -17.80 3.29
N ILE A 230 5.58 -17.29 4.52
CA ILE A 230 4.63 -16.27 4.97
C ILE A 230 5.39 -14.94 5.02
N ILE A 231 4.85 -13.91 4.36
CA ILE A 231 5.51 -12.62 4.27
C ILE A 231 4.71 -11.58 5.05
N PHE A 232 5.39 -10.89 5.95
CA PHE A 232 4.86 -9.73 6.67
C PHE A 232 5.42 -8.45 6.06
N ILE A 233 4.52 -7.53 5.65
CA ILE A 233 4.90 -6.26 5.03
C ILE A 233 4.53 -5.11 5.97
N ASP A 234 5.53 -4.42 6.48
CA ASP A 234 5.40 -3.33 7.47
C ASP A 234 4.50 -3.69 8.66
N TYR A 235 4.57 -4.94 9.07
CA TYR A 235 3.86 -5.51 10.20
C TYR A 235 4.76 -6.48 10.96
N LYS A 236 4.64 -6.50 12.28
CA LYS A 236 5.29 -7.46 13.17
C LYS A 236 4.28 -7.93 14.22
N PHE A 237 4.44 -9.14 14.72
CA PHE A 237 3.73 -9.55 15.94
C PHE A 237 4.08 -8.60 17.10
N GLY A 238 3.07 -8.23 17.87
CA GLY A 238 3.16 -7.18 18.89
C GLY A 238 2.68 -5.81 18.43
N ASP A 239 2.64 -5.55 17.13
CA ASP A 239 2.18 -4.26 16.58
C ASP A 239 0.68 -4.01 16.77
N PHE A 240 -0.13 -5.09 16.75
CA PHE A 240 -1.57 -5.00 16.94
C PHE A 240 -2.14 -6.32 17.51
N ILE A 241 -2.17 -6.41 18.82
CA ILE A 241 -2.53 -7.63 19.57
C ILE A 241 -3.86 -8.28 19.14
N PRO A 242 -4.97 -7.54 18.85
CA PRO A 242 -6.18 -8.17 18.37
C PRO A 242 -6.01 -8.94 17.05
N ALA A 243 -5.21 -8.39 16.11
CA ALA A 243 -4.90 -9.08 14.87
C ALA A 243 -3.97 -10.28 15.09
N ASP A 244 -2.99 -10.16 15.98
CA ASP A 244 -2.07 -11.25 16.31
C ASP A 244 -2.83 -12.47 16.82
N LYS A 245 -3.79 -12.27 17.74
CA LYS A 245 -4.64 -13.35 18.26
C LYS A 245 -5.39 -14.07 17.14
N TYR A 246 -5.90 -13.31 16.16
CA TYR A 246 -6.56 -13.90 15.01
C TYR A 246 -5.58 -14.69 14.13
N LEU A 247 -4.42 -14.13 13.81
CA LEU A 247 -3.41 -14.78 12.98
C LEU A 247 -2.97 -16.12 13.62
N TYR A 248 -2.69 -16.16 14.93
CA TYR A 248 -2.36 -17.39 15.64
C TYR A 248 -3.50 -18.44 15.63
N SER A 249 -4.74 -18.03 15.42
CA SER A 249 -5.87 -18.96 15.29
C SER A 249 -5.92 -19.68 13.93
N LEU A 250 -5.20 -19.20 12.91
CA LEU A 250 -5.13 -19.77 11.57
C LEU A 250 -4.24 -21.03 11.55
N LYS A 251 -4.76 -22.17 12.00
CA LYS A 251 -3.99 -23.42 12.18
C LYS A 251 -3.38 -24.02 10.93
N ALA A 252 -3.87 -23.65 9.73
CA ALA A 252 -3.30 -24.06 8.45
C ALA A 252 -1.96 -23.38 8.11
N TYR A 253 -1.54 -22.40 8.91
CA TYR A 253 -0.32 -21.62 8.70
C TYR A 253 0.65 -21.80 9.86
N ASN A 254 1.92 -22.01 9.50
CA ASN A 254 3.01 -22.07 10.48
C ASN A 254 3.71 -20.69 10.51
N PHE A 255 3.46 -19.92 11.56
CA PHE A 255 4.05 -18.59 11.75
C PHE A 255 5.44 -18.62 12.41
N ASN A 256 6.13 -19.77 12.45
CA ASN A 256 7.51 -19.83 12.97
C ASN A 256 8.56 -19.37 11.95
N ASN A 257 8.21 -19.35 10.65
CA ASN A 257 9.10 -18.93 9.58
C ASN A 257 8.45 -17.80 8.79
N ILE A 258 8.70 -16.55 9.22
CA ILE A 258 8.15 -15.34 8.63
C ILE A 258 9.27 -14.53 8.00
N THR A 259 9.07 -14.11 6.74
CA THR A 259 9.91 -13.10 6.11
C THR A 259 9.31 -11.73 6.34
N TYR A 260 10.09 -10.82 6.91
CA TYR A 260 9.70 -9.43 7.11
C TYR A 260 10.21 -8.57 5.95
N ILE A 261 9.31 -7.77 5.37
CA ILE A 261 9.63 -6.83 4.28
C ILE A 261 9.21 -5.43 4.72
N ASN A 262 10.09 -4.46 4.53
CA ASN A 262 9.78 -3.05 4.66
C ASN A 262 9.56 -2.46 3.25
N HIS A 263 8.50 -1.68 3.06
CA HIS A 263 8.23 -0.97 1.82
C HIS A 263 9.06 0.31 1.65
N GLN A 264 9.79 0.74 2.66
CA GLN A 264 10.77 1.80 2.53
C GLN A 264 12.02 1.27 1.81
N PHE A 265 12.63 2.12 1.00
CA PHE A 265 13.86 1.80 0.28
C PHE A 265 14.88 2.95 0.42
N ASP A 266 16.14 2.69 0.07
CA ASP A 266 17.19 3.71 0.04
C ASP A 266 16.90 4.69 -1.11
N ILE A 267 16.72 5.97 -0.77
CA ILE A 267 16.44 7.05 -1.72
C ILE A 267 17.56 7.24 -2.75
N LYS A 268 18.76 6.74 -2.49
CA LYS A 268 19.91 6.80 -3.41
C LYS A 268 19.76 5.86 -4.61
N LEU A 269 18.86 4.89 -4.54
CA LEU A 269 18.55 4.03 -5.69
C LEU A 269 18.06 4.89 -6.86
N THR A 270 18.55 4.63 -8.05
CA THR A 270 18.02 5.21 -9.28
C THR A 270 16.58 4.77 -9.53
N HIS A 271 15.82 5.49 -10.33
CA HIS A 271 14.44 5.10 -10.67
C HIS A 271 14.37 3.70 -11.26
N VAL A 272 15.34 3.34 -12.09
CA VAL A 272 15.44 2.01 -12.69
C VAL A 272 15.61 0.93 -11.62
N GLU A 273 16.52 1.12 -10.69
CA GLU A 273 16.72 0.20 -9.57
C GLU A 273 15.47 0.09 -8.69
N ARG A 274 14.75 1.20 -8.46
CA ARG A 274 13.47 1.18 -7.74
C ARG A 274 12.40 0.37 -8.48
N PHE A 275 12.33 0.46 -9.82
CA PHE A 275 11.46 -0.40 -10.63
C PHE A 275 11.86 -1.87 -10.55
N GLN A 276 13.16 -2.18 -10.63
CA GLN A 276 13.68 -3.54 -10.48
C GLN A 276 13.35 -4.11 -9.10
N LEU A 277 13.49 -3.30 -8.04
CA LEU A 277 13.12 -3.67 -6.69
C LEU A 277 11.62 -3.97 -6.59
N ALA A 278 10.77 -3.10 -7.14
CA ALA A 278 9.32 -3.31 -7.16
C ALA A 278 8.94 -4.61 -7.87
N LYS A 279 9.60 -4.91 -9.01
CA LYS A 279 9.41 -6.17 -9.74
C LYS A 279 9.81 -7.38 -8.92
N LYS A 280 10.99 -7.37 -8.29
CA LYS A 280 11.45 -8.46 -7.41
C LYS A 280 10.48 -8.73 -6.26
N LEU A 281 9.91 -7.68 -5.68
CA LEU A 281 8.90 -7.83 -4.63
C LEU A 281 7.63 -8.49 -5.18
N LEU A 282 7.15 -8.09 -6.34
CA LEU A 282 5.99 -8.73 -6.98
C LEU A 282 6.24 -10.21 -7.28
N ASP A 283 7.42 -10.58 -7.78
CA ASP A 283 7.83 -11.99 -7.99
C ASP A 283 7.83 -12.76 -6.67
N LYS A 284 8.32 -12.16 -5.59
CA LYS A 284 8.30 -12.76 -4.26
C LYS A 284 6.87 -12.90 -3.72
N TYR A 285 6.04 -11.88 -3.88
CA TYR A 285 4.63 -11.94 -3.47
C TYR A 285 3.87 -13.03 -4.24
N ALA A 286 4.11 -13.16 -5.54
CA ALA A 286 3.45 -14.18 -6.36
C ALA A 286 3.71 -15.61 -5.86
N ARG A 287 4.84 -15.86 -5.20
CA ARG A 287 5.23 -17.19 -4.71
C ARG A 287 4.89 -17.45 -3.24
N ALA A 288 4.52 -16.42 -2.49
CA ALA A 288 4.24 -16.56 -1.07
C ALA A 288 2.98 -17.42 -0.82
N LYS A 289 3.00 -18.18 0.27
CA LYS A 289 1.84 -18.94 0.78
C LYS A 289 0.76 -17.99 1.31
N LEU A 290 1.19 -16.94 2.02
CA LEU A 290 0.30 -15.95 2.62
C LEU A 290 1.05 -14.63 2.79
N ILE A 291 0.37 -13.53 2.54
CA ILE A 291 0.87 -12.20 2.82
C ILE A 291 0.03 -11.54 3.91
N ILE A 292 0.70 -10.97 4.91
CA ILE A 292 0.12 -10.11 5.94
C ILE A 292 0.69 -8.71 5.75
N SER A 293 -0.15 -7.71 5.56
CA SER A 293 0.35 -6.39 5.20
C SER A 293 -0.47 -5.24 5.80
N THR A 294 0.20 -4.17 6.22
CA THR A 294 -0.42 -2.89 6.55
C THR A 294 -0.40 -1.91 5.36
N ARG A 295 0.17 -2.32 4.21
CA ARG A 295 0.31 -1.49 3.01
C ARG A 295 -0.69 -1.88 1.94
N LEU A 296 -1.42 -0.90 1.38
CA LEU A 296 -2.35 -1.15 0.27
C LEU A 296 -1.65 -1.76 -0.94
N HIS A 297 -0.47 -1.24 -1.31
CA HIS A 297 0.29 -1.76 -2.45
C HIS A 297 1.20 -2.95 -2.10
N GLY A 298 1.16 -3.42 -0.85
CA GLY A 298 1.57 -4.77 -0.44
C GLY A 298 0.43 -5.78 -0.53
N SER A 299 -0.83 -5.31 -0.55
CA SER A 299 -2.03 -6.17 -0.51
C SER A 299 -2.75 -6.24 -1.86
N LEU A 300 -3.05 -5.10 -2.49
CA LEU A 300 -3.84 -5.06 -3.74
C LEU A 300 -3.20 -5.81 -4.92
N PRO A 301 -1.87 -5.74 -5.13
CA PRO A 301 -1.21 -6.55 -6.18
C PRO A 301 -1.45 -8.04 -5.97
N CYS A 302 -1.50 -8.51 -4.72
CA CYS A 302 -1.69 -9.92 -4.39
C CYS A 302 -3.02 -10.48 -4.90
N LEU A 303 -4.03 -9.64 -5.08
CA LEU A 303 -5.29 -10.04 -5.69
C LEU A 303 -5.05 -10.50 -7.14
N ALA A 304 -4.35 -9.69 -7.95
CA ALA A 304 -4.03 -10.01 -9.34
C ALA A 304 -3.06 -11.20 -9.44
N LEU A 305 -2.11 -11.31 -8.50
CA LEU A 305 -1.16 -12.42 -8.39
C LEU A 305 -1.79 -13.71 -7.85
N ASN A 306 -3.08 -13.66 -7.50
CA ASN A 306 -3.81 -14.75 -6.86
C ASN A 306 -3.12 -15.29 -5.59
N THR A 307 -2.37 -14.42 -4.89
CA THR A 307 -1.69 -14.76 -3.63
C THR A 307 -2.60 -14.42 -2.47
N PRO A 308 -2.88 -15.37 -1.56
CA PRO A 308 -3.68 -15.09 -0.36
C PRO A 308 -3.10 -13.92 0.42
N VAL A 309 -3.96 -12.95 0.78
CA VAL A 309 -3.51 -11.78 1.53
C VAL A 309 -4.52 -11.39 2.61
N ILE A 310 -4.01 -10.97 3.77
CA ILE A 310 -4.77 -10.32 4.84
C ILE A 310 -4.20 -8.91 5.02
N TYR A 311 -5.05 -7.91 4.88
CA TYR A 311 -4.73 -6.53 5.18
C TYR A 311 -5.00 -6.24 6.65
N ILE A 312 -3.97 -5.76 7.36
CA ILE A 312 -4.09 -5.36 8.77
C ILE A 312 -4.33 -3.85 8.83
N ASP A 313 -5.45 -3.46 9.42
CA ASP A 313 -5.84 -2.06 9.58
C ASP A 313 -5.86 -1.67 11.06
N LYS A 314 -4.80 -1.03 11.52
CA LYS A 314 -4.71 -0.55 12.91
C LYS A 314 -5.64 0.64 13.16
N GLU A 315 -5.90 1.46 12.10
CA GLU A 315 -6.72 2.66 12.16
C GLU A 315 -7.50 2.82 10.85
N TYR A 316 -8.82 2.82 10.91
CA TYR A 316 -9.64 3.03 9.72
C TYR A 316 -9.41 4.41 9.10
N ASN A 317 -8.88 4.43 7.89
CA ASN A 317 -8.69 5.67 7.15
C ASN A 317 -9.83 5.90 6.15
N TYR A 318 -10.82 6.70 6.55
CA TYR A 318 -12.02 6.99 5.76
C TYR A 318 -11.76 7.63 4.38
N ARG A 319 -10.55 8.14 4.14
CA ARG A 319 -10.16 8.73 2.83
C ARG A 319 -9.59 7.71 1.87
N ARG A 320 -8.97 6.66 2.37
CA ARG A 320 -8.21 5.71 1.55
C ARG A 320 -8.94 4.40 1.31
N TYR A 321 -9.81 4.00 2.23
CA TYR A 321 -10.36 2.66 2.26
C TYR A 321 -11.75 2.46 1.68
N PRO A 322 -12.68 3.46 1.65
CA PRO A 322 -13.99 3.25 1.06
C PRO A 322 -13.91 2.74 -0.39
N GLY A 323 -14.55 1.62 -0.68
CA GLY A 323 -14.49 0.91 -1.96
C GLY A 323 -13.32 -0.08 -2.07
N ILE A 324 -12.16 0.23 -1.50
CA ILE A 324 -10.99 -0.66 -1.49
C ILE A 324 -11.12 -1.75 -0.42
N TYR A 325 -11.67 -1.38 0.73
CA TYR A 325 -11.78 -2.26 1.89
C TYR A 325 -12.59 -3.54 1.58
N GLU A 326 -13.60 -3.40 0.70
CA GLU A 326 -14.46 -4.50 0.27
C GLU A 326 -13.80 -5.47 -0.72
N LEU A 327 -12.60 -5.13 -1.21
CA LEU A 327 -11.84 -5.97 -2.14
C LEU A 327 -10.85 -6.90 -1.43
N LEU A 328 -10.59 -6.66 -0.14
CA LEU A 328 -9.53 -7.33 0.63
C LEU A 328 -10.12 -8.18 1.78
N ASN A 329 -9.38 -9.23 2.14
CA ASN A 329 -9.50 -9.78 3.48
C ASN A 329 -8.90 -8.79 4.46
N THR A 330 -9.63 -8.45 5.52
CA THR A 330 -9.21 -7.43 6.48
C THR A 330 -9.34 -7.89 7.92
N VAL A 331 -8.37 -7.52 8.73
CA VAL A 331 -8.39 -7.67 10.19
C VAL A 331 -8.01 -6.33 10.79
N GLY A 332 -8.91 -5.69 11.53
CA GLY A 332 -8.58 -4.38 12.07
C GLY A 332 -9.76 -3.55 12.51
N ILE A 333 -9.57 -2.23 12.50
CA ILE A 333 -10.57 -1.27 12.94
C ILE A 333 -11.44 -0.85 11.75
N ASN A 334 -12.75 -1.01 11.88
CA ASN A 334 -13.71 -0.63 10.84
C ASN A 334 -14.14 0.85 10.93
N SER A 335 -15.01 1.29 10.01
CA SER A 335 -15.54 2.65 9.96
C SER A 335 -16.29 3.09 11.23
N LYS A 336 -16.78 2.15 12.04
CA LYS A 336 -17.44 2.39 13.34
C LYS A 336 -16.45 2.34 14.51
N ARG A 337 -15.15 2.35 14.24
CA ARG A 337 -14.06 2.21 15.22
C ARG A 337 -14.16 0.95 16.10
N LYS A 338 -14.72 -0.13 15.53
CA LYS A 338 -14.78 -1.43 16.16
C LYS A 338 -13.81 -2.39 15.49
N PHE A 339 -13.24 -3.29 16.28
CA PHE A 339 -12.44 -4.40 15.74
C PHE A 339 -13.33 -5.34 14.93
N GLU A 340 -12.92 -5.67 13.73
CA GLU A 340 -13.64 -6.53 12.79
C GLU A 340 -12.68 -7.46 12.06
N ILE A 341 -13.13 -8.67 11.81
CA ILE A 341 -12.44 -9.66 11.01
C ILE A 341 -13.32 -9.98 9.80
N ARG A 342 -12.80 -9.73 8.61
CA ARG A 342 -13.42 -10.11 7.33
C ARG A 342 -12.40 -10.86 6.49
N VAL A 343 -12.26 -12.15 6.75
CA VAL A 343 -11.30 -13.02 6.07
C VAL A 343 -12.03 -14.25 5.54
N ASN A 344 -11.86 -14.50 4.26
CA ASN A 344 -12.40 -15.69 3.62
C ASN A 344 -11.46 -16.89 3.84
N ILE A 345 -12.01 -17.97 4.39
CA ILE A 345 -11.26 -19.20 4.70
C ILE A 345 -12.01 -20.40 4.09
N ASP A 346 -11.28 -21.28 3.43
CA ASP A 346 -11.83 -22.51 2.86
C ASP A 346 -12.00 -23.62 3.92
N LYS A 347 -12.54 -24.77 3.50
CA LYS A 347 -12.76 -25.93 4.38
C LYS A 347 -11.47 -26.52 4.98
N LYS A 348 -10.31 -26.21 4.42
CA LYS A 348 -8.99 -26.63 4.89
C LYS A 348 -8.34 -25.59 5.80
N GLY A 349 -9.01 -24.49 6.10
CA GLY A 349 -8.48 -23.36 6.88
C GLY A 349 -7.55 -22.44 6.11
N LEU A 350 -7.50 -22.54 4.78
CA LEU A 350 -6.66 -21.70 3.94
C LEU A 350 -7.38 -20.42 3.56
N VAL A 351 -6.69 -19.30 3.66
CA VAL A 351 -7.17 -17.98 3.23
C VAL A 351 -7.26 -17.94 1.70
N TYR A 352 -8.35 -17.36 1.17
CA TYR A 352 -8.47 -17.05 -0.23
C TYR A 352 -8.96 -15.61 -0.44
N ASN A 353 -8.59 -15.02 -1.56
CA ASN A 353 -8.92 -13.62 -1.85
C ASN A 353 -10.38 -13.45 -2.29
N PRO A 354 -11.08 -12.37 -1.88
CA PRO A 354 -12.36 -12.00 -2.44
C PRO A 354 -12.24 -11.79 -3.96
N LYS A 355 -13.26 -12.19 -4.72
CA LYS A 355 -13.24 -12.08 -6.19
C LYS A 355 -13.80 -10.76 -6.75
N LYS A 356 -14.35 -9.90 -5.89
CA LYS A 356 -15.00 -8.65 -6.29
C LYS A 356 -14.09 -7.72 -7.10
N TYR A 357 -12.77 -7.75 -6.87
CA TYR A 357 -11.79 -6.96 -7.63
C TYR A 357 -11.78 -7.29 -9.14
N LEU A 358 -12.18 -8.51 -9.54
CA LEU A 358 -12.16 -8.93 -10.96
C LEU A 358 -13.07 -8.07 -11.84
N GLU A 359 -14.19 -7.59 -11.31
CA GLU A 359 -15.08 -6.69 -12.02
C GLU A 359 -14.36 -5.39 -12.40
N TYR A 360 -13.73 -4.74 -11.43
CA TYR A 360 -12.99 -3.50 -11.64
C TYR A 360 -11.74 -3.71 -12.50
N SER A 361 -11.01 -4.79 -12.26
CA SER A 361 -9.85 -5.16 -13.08
C SER A 361 -10.20 -5.30 -14.55
N LYS A 362 -11.35 -5.94 -14.86
CA LYS A 362 -11.85 -6.08 -16.25
C LYS A 362 -12.18 -4.73 -16.88
N ILE A 363 -12.83 -3.83 -16.13
CA ILE A 363 -13.15 -2.48 -16.61
C ILE A 363 -11.85 -1.70 -16.90
N LEU A 364 -10.91 -1.68 -15.97
CA LEU A 364 -9.61 -1.01 -16.14
C LEU A 364 -8.84 -1.54 -17.34
N LYS A 365 -8.73 -2.87 -17.49
CA LYS A 365 -8.06 -3.50 -18.63
C LYS A 365 -8.73 -3.12 -19.96
N LYS A 366 -10.06 -3.03 -19.99
CA LYS A 366 -10.79 -2.60 -21.20
C LYS A 366 -10.52 -1.14 -21.56
N GLN A 367 -10.49 -0.24 -20.56
CA GLN A 367 -10.25 1.18 -20.78
C GLN A 367 -8.82 1.48 -21.27
N LEU A 368 -7.84 0.71 -20.79
CA LEU A 368 -6.43 0.96 -21.06
C LEU A 368 -5.86 0.16 -22.25
N ARG A 369 -6.66 -0.70 -22.89
CA ARG A 369 -6.20 -1.50 -24.07
C ARG A 369 -5.87 -0.68 -25.30
N ASN A 370 -6.43 0.53 -25.41
CA ASN A 370 -6.34 1.36 -26.63
C ASN A 370 -5.62 2.70 -26.34
N ILE A 371 -4.73 2.72 -25.37
CA ILE A 371 -3.94 3.89 -25.04
C ILE A 371 -2.85 4.18 -26.08
#